data_e5f4af744d57424f20f98be92ce38174
#
_entry.id   e5f4af744d57424f20f98be92ce38174
#
_cell.length_a   1.000
_cell.length_b   1.000
_cell.length_c   1.000
_cell.angle_alpha   90.00
_cell.angle_beta   90.00
_cell.angle_gamma   90.00
#
_symmetry.space_group_name_H-M   'P 1'
#
loop_
_entity.id
_entity.type
_entity.pdbx_description
1 polymer ?
#
loop_
_entity_poly.entity_id
_entity_poly.type
_entity_poly.pdbx_seq_one_letter_code
_entity_poly.pdbx_strand_id
1 'polypeptide(L)'
;MDNKLRIDYLSNHIDYKVVQHKDMYHFNTDTCLLGEFINIKKNDTVLDVGTHNGALLVYIIKKGWIATGIEINAKALEICKLTLKENNINATLIDGDFTSYNFKSKFDCIVSNPPYFTFKDKQTNKNENKNIARHENSLTIESLCKALKQNLKENGVIYLIYKANRINELEKELNNNSLYINELQYVYSKVKPNPKSVLVKASFNNNGKIMQDNKYI
;
A
#
# COMPACT_ATOMS: atom_id res chain seq x y z
N MET A 1 5.99 -26.51 -11.03
CA MET A 1 5.52 -25.34 -10.25
C MET A 1 5.66 -25.71 -8.78
N ASP A 2 6.15 -24.79 -7.97
CA ASP A 2 6.22 -25.01 -6.51
C ASP A 2 4.77 -25.24 -6.02
N ASN A 3 4.52 -26.36 -5.35
CA ASN A 3 3.20 -26.73 -4.78
C ASN A 3 2.67 -25.71 -3.75
N LYS A 4 3.42 -24.65 -3.49
CA LYS A 4 3.09 -23.56 -2.58
C LYS A 4 2.50 -22.33 -3.29
N LEU A 5 2.51 -22.29 -4.62
CA LEU A 5 1.98 -21.17 -5.40
C LEU A 5 0.55 -21.43 -5.88
N ARG A 6 -0.26 -20.39 -5.87
CA ARG A 6 -1.59 -20.36 -6.48
C ARG A 6 -1.83 -19.01 -7.16
N ILE A 7 -2.77 -18.96 -8.09
CA ILE A 7 -3.24 -17.73 -8.71
C ILE A 7 -4.61 -17.41 -8.14
N ASP A 8 -4.75 -16.21 -7.61
CA ASP A 8 -6.03 -15.62 -7.19
C ASP A 8 -6.35 -14.40 -8.08
N TYR A 9 -7.59 -13.91 -8.01
CA TYR A 9 -8.07 -12.80 -8.83
C TYR A 9 -8.48 -11.62 -7.94
N LEU A 10 -8.19 -10.39 -8.39
CA LEU A 10 -8.52 -9.19 -7.63
C LEU A 10 -10.00 -8.84 -7.79
N SER A 11 -10.76 -8.94 -6.71
CA SER A 11 -12.19 -8.60 -6.66
C SER A 11 -12.98 -9.17 -7.86
N ASN A 12 -13.72 -8.30 -8.57
CA ASN A 12 -14.55 -8.67 -9.74
C ASN A 12 -13.77 -8.64 -11.08
N HIS A 13 -12.44 -8.50 -11.03
CA HIS A 13 -11.59 -8.41 -12.22
C HIS A 13 -10.96 -9.76 -12.54
N ILE A 14 -11.64 -10.56 -13.36
CA ILE A 14 -11.14 -11.88 -13.79
C ILE A 14 -9.82 -11.83 -14.57
N ASP A 15 -9.46 -10.65 -15.09
CA ASP A 15 -8.20 -10.41 -15.81
C ASP A 15 -7.05 -9.91 -14.92
N TYR A 16 -7.33 -9.68 -13.62
CA TYR A 16 -6.33 -9.18 -12.67
C TYR A 16 -5.84 -10.34 -11.80
N LYS A 17 -4.86 -11.07 -12.31
CA LYS A 17 -4.26 -12.24 -11.64
C LYS A 17 -3.23 -11.82 -10.61
N VAL A 18 -3.17 -12.49 -9.48
CA VAL A 18 -2.12 -12.32 -8.46
C VAL A 18 -1.61 -13.69 -8.04
N VAL A 19 -0.30 -13.88 -8.16
CA VAL A 19 0.37 -15.07 -7.63
C VAL A 19 0.48 -14.92 -6.12
N GLN A 20 0.10 -15.96 -5.39
CA GLN A 20 0.20 -16.00 -3.93
C GLN A 20 0.98 -17.24 -3.48
N HIS A 21 1.74 -17.09 -2.41
CA HIS A 21 2.47 -18.18 -1.79
C HIS A 21 1.84 -18.52 -0.45
N LYS A 22 1.57 -19.80 -0.17
CA LYS A 22 0.80 -20.25 0.99
C LYS A 22 1.40 -19.84 2.36
N ASP A 23 2.72 -19.67 2.42
CA ASP A 23 3.45 -19.33 3.64
C ASP A 23 3.74 -17.83 3.76
N MET A 24 3.12 -16.98 2.91
CA MET A 24 3.29 -15.54 2.90
C MET A 24 1.96 -14.82 3.10
N TYR A 25 2.03 -13.54 3.43
CA TYR A 25 0.83 -12.70 3.49
C TYR A 25 0.10 -12.73 2.15
N HIS A 26 -1.22 -12.82 2.19
CA HIS A 26 -2.06 -12.74 1.00
C HIS A 26 -2.62 -11.32 0.86
N PHE A 27 -2.85 -10.88 -0.37
CA PHE A 27 -3.65 -9.68 -0.55
C PHE A 27 -5.05 -9.91 0.04
N ASN A 28 -5.69 -8.85 0.46
CA ASN A 28 -7.02 -8.90 1.09
C ASN A 28 -7.94 -7.83 0.48
N THR A 29 -9.15 -7.75 1.01
CA THR A 29 -10.15 -6.75 0.59
C THR A 29 -9.61 -5.32 0.67
N ASP A 30 -8.76 -5.01 1.66
CA ASP A 30 -8.18 -3.67 1.83
C ASP A 30 -7.32 -3.28 0.61
N THR A 31 -6.54 -4.22 0.04
CA THR A 31 -5.77 -4.01 -1.20
C THR A 31 -6.67 -3.71 -2.40
N CYS A 32 -7.77 -4.45 -2.55
CA CYS A 32 -8.73 -4.23 -3.63
C CYS A 32 -9.40 -2.86 -3.52
N LEU A 33 -9.87 -2.50 -2.32
CA LEU A 33 -10.50 -1.20 -2.06
C LEU A 33 -9.56 -0.04 -2.32
N LEU A 34 -8.29 -0.16 -1.92
CA LEU A 34 -7.30 0.86 -2.22
C LEU A 34 -7.08 0.98 -3.73
N GLY A 35 -6.92 -0.14 -4.44
CA GLY A 35 -6.77 -0.14 -5.90
C GLY A 35 -7.93 0.51 -6.64
N GLU A 36 -9.18 0.33 -6.16
CA GLU A 36 -10.36 0.99 -6.69
C GLU A 36 -10.41 2.49 -6.36
N PHE A 37 -9.96 2.87 -5.16
CA PHE A 37 -10.00 4.25 -4.65
C PHE A 37 -8.99 5.18 -5.34
N ILE A 38 -7.88 4.65 -5.88
CA ILE A 38 -6.86 5.44 -6.57
C ILE A 38 -7.46 6.06 -7.82
N ASN A 39 -7.38 7.39 -7.90
CA ASN A 39 -7.81 8.18 -9.06
C ASN A 39 -6.79 9.28 -9.37
N ILE A 40 -5.98 9.07 -10.40
CA ILE A 40 -4.89 9.96 -10.85
C ILE A 40 -4.90 10.10 -12.37
N LYS A 41 -4.08 11.01 -12.90
CA LYS A 41 -4.04 11.27 -14.33
C LYS A 41 -3.32 10.14 -15.08
N LYS A 42 -3.71 9.93 -16.33
CA LYS A 42 -3.03 8.98 -17.22
C LYS A 42 -1.55 9.36 -17.37
N ASN A 43 -0.68 8.36 -17.37
CA ASN A 43 0.79 8.48 -17.42
C ASN A 43 1.45 9.06 -16.16
N ASP A 44 0.73 9.29 -15.07
CA ASP A 44 1.37 9.62 -13.80
C ASP A 44 2.31 8.49 -13.38
N THR A 45 3.44 8.88 -12.78
CA THR A 45 4.39 7.94 -12.16
C THR A 45 3.93 7.57 -10.78
N VAL A 46 3.75 6.28 -10.53
CA VAL A 46 3.22 5.76 -9.25
C VAL A 46 4.26 4.90 -8.56
N LEU A 47 4.48 5.16 -7.27
CA LEU A 47 5.25 4.29 -6.39
C LEU A 47 4.30 3.50 -5.50
N ASP A 48 4.40 2.16 -5.55
CA ASP A 48 3.73 1.25 -4.61
C ASP A 48 4.72 0.85 -3.52
N VAL A 49 4.47 1.29 -2.29
CA VAL A 49 5.33 1.08 -1.12
C VAL A 49 4.89 -0.17 -0.36
N GLY A 50 5.79 -1.14 -0.25
CA GLY A 50 5.48 -2.47 0.27
C GLY A 50 4.67 -3.25 -0.76
N THR A 51 5.17 -3.30 -2.00
CA THR A 51 4.43 -3.89 -3.13
C THR A 51 4.11 -5.37 -2.97
N HIS A 52 4.83 -6.05 -2.09
CA HIS A 52 4.65 -7.45 -1.72
C HIS A 52 4.50 -8.36 -2.95
N ASN A 53 3.35 -9.00 -3.15
CA ASN A 53 3.07 -9.86 -4.31
C ASN A 53 2.58 -9.12 -5.57
N GLY A 54 2.62 -7.78 -5.57
CA GLY A 54 2.30 -6.95 -6.73
C GLY A 54 0.81 -6.71 -6.99
N ALA A 55 -0.06 -7.02 -6.03
CA ALA A 55 -1.51 -6.87 -6.22
C ALA A 55 -1.92 -5.43 -6.58
N LEU A 56 -1.39 -4.41 -5.89
CA LEU A 56 -1.64 -3.00 -6.25
C LEU A 56 -1.01 -2.61 -7.58
N LEU A 57 0.18 -3.14 -7.92
CA LEU A 57 0.79 -2.88 -9.21
C LEU A 57 -0.08 -3.33 -10.38
N VAL A 58 -0.81 -4.46 -10.23
CA VAL A 58 -1.77 -4.90 -11.27
C VAL A 58 -2.84 -3.83 -11.49
N TYR A 59 -3.45 -3.29 -10.42
CA TYR A 59 -4.42 -2.19 -10.54
C TYR A 59 -3.82 -0.97 -11.23
N ILE A 60 -2.63 -0.54 -10.79
CA ILE A 60 -1.95 0.66 -11.26
C ILE A 60 -1.69 0.55 -12.77
N ILE A 61 -1.08 -0.55 -13.21
CA ILE A 61 -0.68 -0.72 -14.61
C ILE A 61 -1.88 -0.95 -15.52
N LYS A 62 -2.88 -1.73 -15.09
CA LYS A 62 -4.10 -1.96 -15.86
C LYS A 62 -4.96 -0.69 -16.05
N LYS A 63 -4.80 0.30 -15.15
CA LYS A 63 -5.38 1.65 -15.32
C LYS A 63 -4.54 2.56 -16.23
N GLY A 64 -3.40 2.12 -16.73
CA GLY A 64 -2.55 2.85 -17.69
C GLY A 64 -1.53 3.79 -17.05
N TRP A 65 -1.13 3.53 -15.80
CA TRP A 65 -0.13 4.33 -15.08
C TRP A 65 1.24 3.68 -15.09
N ILE A 66 2.29 4.49 -14.90
CA ILE A 66 3.69 4.02 -14.90
C ILE A 66 4.04 3.61 -13.47
N ALA A 67 4.27 2.33 -13.23
CA ALA A 67 4.43 1.77 -11.90
C ALA A 67 5.89 1.47 -11.54
N THR A 68 6.23 1.81 -10.29
CA THR A 68 7.41 1.33 -9.59
C THR A 68 6.94 0.69 -8.28
N GLY A 69 7.42 -0.51 -7.96
CA GLY A 69 7.20 -1.17 -6.68
C GLY A 69 8.48 -1.22 -5.87
N ILE A 70 8.41 -0.91 -4.57
CA ILE A 70 9.52 -1.12 -3.63
C ILE A 70 9.10 -2.09 -2.54
N GLU A 71 9.96 -3.07 -2.26
CA GLU A 71 9.71 -4.12 -1.28
C GLU A 71 11.02 -4.54 -0.60
N ILE A 72 10.98 -4.63 0.71
CA ILE A 72 12.14 -5.02 1.53
C ILE A 72 12.31 -6.55 1.62
N ASN A 73 11.23 -7.29 1.39
CA ASN A 73 11.23 -8.74 1.41
C ASN A 73 11.53 -9.30 0.01
N ALA A 74 12.77 -9.72 -0.23
CA ALA A 74 13.20 -10.24 -1.53
C ALA A 74 12.34 -11.44 -2.02
N LYS A 75 11.83 -12.29 -1.11
CA LYS A 75 10.94 -13.40 -1.51
C LYS A 75 9.59 -12.89 -2.00
N ALA A 76 9.03 -11.86 -1.38
CA ALA A 76 7.80 -11.23 -1.84
C ALA A 76 8.01 -10.59 -3.22
N LEU A 77 9.16 -9.96 -3.44
CA LEU A 77 9.52 -9.37 -4.72
C LEU A 77 9.61 -10.42 -5.85
N GLU A 78 10.11 -11.62 -5.57
CA GLU A 78 10.10 -12.73 -6.55
C GLU A 78 8.65 -13.16 -6.90
N ILE A 79 7.75 -13.22 -5.92
CA ILE A 79 6.33 -13.50 -6.19
C ILE A 79 5.71 -12.35 -7.01
N CYS A 80 6.07 -11.10 -6.73
CA CYS A 80 5.65 -9.95 -7.52
C CYS A 80 6.05 -10.10 -9.00
N LYS A 81 7.27 -10.50 -9.30
CA LYS A 81 7.74 -10.77 -10.68
C LYS A 81 6.86 -11.81 -11.39
N LEU A 82 6.46 -12.87 -10.68
CA LEU A 82 5.54 -13.87 -11.22
C LEU A 82 4.16 -13.27 -11.49
N THR A 83 3.63 -12.45 -10.60
CA THR A 83 2.37 -11.72 -10.79
C THR A 83 2.40 -10.85 -12.03
N LEU A 84 3.46 -10.06 -12.22
CA LEU A 84 3.61 -9.22 -13.41
C LEU A 84 3.65 -10.06 -14.70
N LYS A 85 4.39 -11.16 -14.68
CA LYS A 85 4.47 -12.11 -15.80
C LYS A 85 3.11 -12.71 -16.15
N GLU A 86 2.34 -13.17 -15.17
CA GLU A 86 1.00 -13.76 -15.38
C GLU A 86 -0.01 -12.77 -15.99
N ASN A 87 0.21 -11.47 -15.82
CA ASN A 87 -0.62 -10.41 -16.40
C ASN A 87 -0.05 -9.82 -17.69
N ASN A 88 1.11 -10.26 -18.15
CA ASN A 88 1.85 -9.67 -19.30
C ASN A 88 2.05 -8.15 -19.14
N ILE A 89 2.43 -7.70 -17.94
CA ILE A 89 2.68 -6.31 -17.59
C ILE A 89 4.08 -6.13 -17.02
N ASN A 90 4.58 -4.88 -17.06
CA ASN A 90 5.90 -4.53 -16.55
C ASN A 90 5.83 -3.40 -15.56
N ALA A 91 6.69 -3.46 -14.54
CA ALA A 91 6.95 -2.41 -13.58
C ALA A 91 8.44 -2.36 -13.25
N THR A 92 8.93 -1.23 -12.79
CA THR A 92 10.23 -1.16 -12.12
C THR A 92 10.08 -1.76 -10.72
N LEU A 93 10.88 -2.77 -10.37
CA LEU A 93 10.89 -3.37 -9.05
C LEU A 93 12.20 -3.07 -8.33
N ILE A 94 12.09 -2.62 -7.08
CA ILE A 94 13.21 -2.23 -6.23
C ILE A 94 13.22 -3.12 -4.99
N ASP A 95 14.35 -3.80 -4.76
CA ASP A 95 14.63 -4.50 -3.51
C ASP A 95 15.25 -3.48 -2.54
N GLY A 96 14.51 -3.10 -1.50
CA GLY A 96 15.00 -2.09 -0.55
C GLY A 96 13.97 -1.58 0.44
N ASP A 97 14.47 -0.85 1.44
CA ASP A 97 13.66 -0.18 2.44
C ASP A 97 13.28 1.23 1.96
N PHE A 98 11.97 1.46 1.79
CA PHE A 98 11.42 2.74 1.36
C PHE A 98 11.89 3.93 2.21
N THR A 99 12.10 3.73 3.51
CA THR A 99 12.45 4.82 4.43
C THR A 99 13.89 5.31 4.28
N SER A 100 14.74 4.51 3.66
CA SER A 100 16.17 4.80 3.46
C SER A 100 16.59 4.79 1.99
N TYR A 101 15.72 4.34 1.08
CA TYR A 101 16.05 4.26 -0.35
C TYR A 101 16.14 5.65 -0.98
N ASN A 102 17.20 5.88 -1.76
CA ASN A 102 17.43 7.15 -2.44
C ASN A 102 16.93 7.08 -3.90
N PHE A 103 15.70 7.51 -4.14
CA PHE A 103 15.13 7.58 -5.48
C PHE A 103 15.75 8.71 -6.30
N LYS A 104 15.99 8.45 -7.59
CA LYS A 104 16.52 9.46 -8.53
C LYS A 104 15.50 10.55 -8.88
N SER A 105 14.22 10.26 -8.74
CA SER A 105 13.11 11.15 -9.09
C SER A 105 11.95 10.96 -8.12
N LYS A 106 11.18 12.01 -7.92
CA LYS A 106 9.94 11.98 -7.15
C LYS A 106 8.77 11.48 -8.00
N PHE A 107 7.71 11.02 -7.33
CA PHE A 107 6.53 10.41 -7.94
C PHE A 107 5.34 11.36 -7.95
N ASP A 108 4.48 11.23 -8.96
CA ASP A 108 3.18 11.94 -9.03
C ASP A 108 2.20 11.36 -8.01
N CYS A 109 2.30 10.07 -7.76
CA CYS A 109 1.47 9.38 -6.80
C CYS A 109 2.30 8.37 -5.99
N ILE A 110 2.02 8.27 -4.68
CA ILE A 110 2.55 7.21 -3.83
C ILE A 110 1.36 6.48 -3.21
N VAL A 111 1.37 5.16 -3.32
CA VAL A 111 0.35 4.29 -2.75
C VAL A 111 0.96 3.34 -1.74
N SER A 112 0.22 3.01 -0.68
CA SER A 112 0.65 1.97 0.25
C SER A 112 -0.52 1.36 1.02
N ASN A 113 -0.43 0.04 1.21
CA ASN A 113 -1.18 -0.71 2.19
C ASN A 113 -0.20 -1.20 3.27
N PRO A 114 0.27 -0.30 4.16
CA PRO A 114 1.35 -0.62 5.08
C PRO A 114 0.92 -1.66 6.13
N PRO A 115 1.85 -2.47 6.64
CA PRO A 115 1.56 -3.36 7.75
C PRO A 115 1.14 -2.56 9.00
N TYR A 116 0.05 -2.99 9.66
CA TYR A 116 -0.58 -2.27 10.79
C TYR A 116 -0.03 -2.65 12.16
N PHE A 117 1.24 -3.01 12.29
CA PHE A 117 1.79 -3.51 13.54
C PHE A 117 1.94 -2.41 14.60
N THR A 118 1.42 -2.69 15.80
CA THR A 118 1.71 -1.90 17.00
C THR A 118 2.82 -2.58 17.81
N PHE A 119 3.50 -1.82 18.68
CA PHE A 119 4.45 -2.39 19.65
C PHE A 119 3.84 -3.51 20.51
N LYS A 120 2.50 -3.49 20.72
CA LYS A 120 1.77 -4.50 21.50
C LYS A 120 1.57 -5.83 20.76
N ASP A 121 1.44 -5.78 19.43
CA ASP A 121 1.25 -6.99 18.62
C ASP A 121 2.52 -7.85 18.56
N LYS A 122 3.68 -7.31 18.95
CA LYS A 122 4.99 -7.99 18.97
C LYS A 122 5.16 -9.05 20.06
N GLN A 123 4.35 -9.00 21.13
CA GLN A 123 4.49 -9.94 22.25
C GLN A 123 3.78 -11.29 22.03
N THR A 124 2.89 -11.40 21.04
CA THR A 124 2.05 -12.59 20.84
C THR A 124 2.56 -13.58 19.80
N ASN A 125 3.46 -13.17 18.88
CA ASN A 125 3.97 -14.05 17.82
C ASN A 125 5.44 -14.46 18.04
N LYS A 126 5.68 -15.39 18.98
CA LYS A 126 7.03 -15.89 19.30
C LYS A 126 7.66 -16.81 18.24
N ASN A 127 6.99 -17.16 17.17
CA ASN A 127 7.42 -18.22 16.24
C ASN A 127 7.66 -17.79 14.78
N GLU A 128 7.63 -16.50 14.42
CA GLU A 128 7.94 -16.09 13.05
C GLU A 128 9.34 -15.48 12.95
N ASN A 129 10.12 -16.04 12.02
CA ASN A 129 11.50 -15.74 11.64
C ASN A 129 12.06 -14.38 12.09
N LYS A 130 13.06 -14.41 12.97
CA LYS A 130 13.76 -13.25 13.55
C LYS A 130 14.26 -12.20 12.53
N ASN A 131 14.39 -12.56 11.27
CA ASN A 131 14.82 -11.64 10.19
C ASN A 131 13.67 -10.77 9.66
N ILE A 132 12.46 -11.33 9.51
CA ILE A 132 11.26 -10.58 9.12
C ILE A 132 10.92 -9.56 10.22
N ALA A 133 10.97 -9.98 11.49
CA ALA A 133 10.71 -9.11 12.63
C ALA A 133 11.70 -7.93 12.77
N ARG A 134 12.93 -8.03 12.26
CA ARG A 134 13.88 -6.91 12.25
C ARG A 134 13.53 -5.85 11.20
N HIS A 135 13.03 -6.25 10.04
CA HIS A 135 12.67 -5.35 8.95
C HIS A 135 11.28 -4.73 9.14
N GLU A 136 10.31 -5.48 9.69
CA GLU A 136 9.00 -4.95 10.09
C GLU A 136 9.08 -3.95 11.25
N ASN A 137 10.20 -3.93 12.00
CA ASN A 137 10.46 -2.99 13.08
C ASN A 137 10.88 -1.58 12.59
N SER A 138 11.20 -1.39 11.32
CA SER A 138 11.73 -0.13 10.80
C SER A 138 10.64 0.83 10.30
N LEU A 139 9.49 0.33 9.81
CA LEU A 139 8.43 1.17 9.27
C LEU A 139 7.51 1.69 10.40
N THR A 140 7.93 2.76 11.05
CA THR A 140 7.04 3.52 11.93
C THR A 140 6.18 4.47 11.11
N ILE A 141 5.06 4.95 11.68
CA ILE A 141 4.21 5.94 11.03
C ILE A 141 4.97 7.24 10.76
N GLU A 142 5.88 7.62 11.66
CA GLU A 142 6.76 8.78 11.52
C GLU A 142 7.73 8.61 10.34
N SER A 143 8.47 7.48 10.27
CA SER A 143 9.41 7.21 9.19
C SER A 143 8.69 7.09 7.84
N LEU A 144 7.51 6.49 7.80
CA LEU A 144 6.66 6.43 6.62
C LEU A 144 6.30 7.85 6.13
N CYS A 145 5.72 8.70 7.00
CA CYS A 145 5.30 10.05 6.61
C CYS A 145 6.47 10.93 6.15
N LYS A 146 7.63 10.80 6.79
CA LYS A 146 8.85 11.48 6.37
C LYS A 146 9.29 11.05 4.98
N ALA A 147 9.33 9.75 4.71
CA ALA A 147 9.71 9.21 3.40
C ALA A 147 8.68 9.54 2.31
N LEU A 148 7.38 9.56 2.64
CA LEU A 148 6.32 10.02 1.73
C LEU A 148 6.57 11.45 1.27
N LYS A 149 6.82 12.39 2.21
CA LYS A 149 7.16 13.78 1.89
C LYS A 149 8.38 13.92 0.98
N GLN A 150 9.43 13.17 1.26
CA GLN A 150 10.70 13.25 0.51
C GLN A 150 10.54 12.83 -0.95
N ASN A 151 9.68 11.84 -1.22
CA ASN A 151 9.57 11.18 -2.51
C ASN A 151 8.33 11.62 -3.32
N LEU A 152 7.46 12.45 -2.76
CA LEU A 152 6.29 12.98 -3.45
C LEU A 152 6.64 14.27 -4.18
N LYS A 153 6.19 14.43 -5.45
CA LYS A 153 6.24 15.71 -6.18
C LYS A 153 5.35 16.76 -5.50
N GLU A 154 5.61 18.05 -5.73
CA GLU A 154 4.88 19.16 -5.12
C GLU A 154 3.36 19.09 -5.37
N ASN A 155 2.95 18.73 -6.58
CA ASN A 155 1.54 18.53 -6.94
C ASN A 155 1.12 17.05 -6.86
N GLY A 156 1.91 16.23 -6.20
CA GLY A 156 1.66 14.80 -6.07
C GLY A 156 0.59 14.48 -5.04
N VAL A 157 0.13 13.23 -5.07
CA VAL A 157 -0.92 12.72 -4.19
C VAL A 157 -0.53 11.39 -3.58
N ILE A 158 -0.98 11.16 -2.35
CA ILE A 158 -0.76 9.92 -1.60
C ILE A 158 -2.10 9.23 -1.43
N TYR A 159 -2.12 7.92 -1.65
CA TYR A 159 -3.24 7.05 -1.32
C TYR A 159 -2.80 5.97 -0.35
N LEU A 160 -3.49 5.89 0.79
CA LEU A 160 -3.22 4.89 1.82
C LEU A 160 -4.52 4.18 2.19
N ILE A 161 -4.42 2.93 2.63
CA ILE A 161 -5.43 2.33 3.47
C ILE A 161 -4.84 2.15 4.86
N TYR A 162 -5.61 2.46 5.90
CA TYR A 162 -5.10 2.45 7.27
C TYR A 162 -6.15 1.96 8.27
N LYS A 163 -5.75 1.60 9.50
CA LYS A 163 -6.71 1.23 10.55
C LYS A 163 -7.54 2.45 10.96
N ALA A 164 -8.86 2.31 10.94
CA ALA A 164 -9.77 3.41 11.26
C ALA A 164 -9.57 3.97 12.68
N ASN A 165 -9.28 3.11 13.66
CA ASN A 165 -9.03 3.52 15.05
C ASN A 165 -7.68 4.22 15.27
N ARG A 166 -6.83 4.33 14.25
CA ARG A 166 -5.52 5.01 14.29
C ARG A 166 -5.43 6.19 13.33
N ILE A 167 -6.54 6.62 12.76
CA ILE A 167 -6.54 7.71 11.78
C ILE A 167 -5.99 9.02 12.34
N ASN A 168 -6.28 9.33 13.60
CA ASN A 168 -5.78 10.56 14.25
C ASN A 168 -4.26 10.56 14.41
N GLU A 169 -3.65 9.38 14.62
CA GLU A 169 -2.20 9.22 14.68
C GLU A 169 -1.57 9.47 13.31
N LEU A 170 -2.16 8.87 12.26
CA LEU A 170 -1.72 9.10 10.88
C LEU A 170 -1.85 10.58 10.48
N GLU A 171 -2.98 11.21 10.76
CA GLU A 171 -3.23 12.61 10.45
C GLU A 171 -2.22 13.55 11.13
N LYS A 172 -1.93 13.30 12.41
CA LYS A 172 -0.91 14.05 13.15
C LYS A 172 0.46 13.96 12.48
N GLU A 173 0.91 12.75 12.11
CA GLU A 173 2.22 12.56 11.50
C GLU A 173 2.29 13.08 10.06
N LEU A 174 1.21 13.00 9.29
CA LEU A 174 1.11 13.65 8.00
C LEU A 174 1.26 15.18 8.15
N ASN A 175 0.52 15.80 9.09
CA ASN A 175 0.57 17.24 9.35
C ASN A 175 1.96 17.71 9.79
N ASN A 176 2.65 16.92 10.63
CA ASN A 176 4.04 17.17 11.04
C ASN A 176 5.01 17.23 9.82
N ASN A 177 4.64 16.58 8.73
CA ASN A 177 5.40 16.55 7.48
C ASN A 177 4.83 17.49 6.41
N SER A 178 3.90 18.39 6.74
CA SER A 178 3.22 19.30 5.79
C SER A 178 2.42 18.56 4.72
N LEU A 179 1.93 17.38 5.04
CA LEU A 179 1.00 16.60 4.23
C LEU A 179 -0.37 16.66 4.91
N TYR A 180 -1.42 16.87 4.15
CA TYR A 180 -2.77 17.07 4.67
C TYR A 180 -3.73 16.06 4.06
N ILE A 181 -4.62 15.52 4.88
CA ILE A 181 -5.67 14.62 4.40
C ILE A 181 -6.69 15.44 3.61
N ASN A 182 -6.91 15.06 2.36
CA ASN A 182 -7.87 15.70 1.47
C ASN A 182 -9.18 14.92 1.36
N GLU A 183 -9.09 13.57 1.37
CA GLU A 183 -10.28 12.70 1.30
C GLU A 183 -10.15 11.54 2.28
N LEU A 184 -11.27 11.17 2.91
CA LEU A 184 -11.43 9.99 3.74
C LEU A 184 -12.65 9.19 3.32
N GLN A 185 -12.50 7.86 3.24
CA GLN A 185 -13.62 6.93 3.08
C GLN A 185 -13.49 5.80 4.11
N TYR A 186 -14.42 5.73 5.05
CA TYR A 186 -14.42 4.65 6.04
C TYR A 186 -14.99 3.35 5.47
N VAL A 187 -14.34 2.24 5.83
CA VAL A 187 -14.73 0.89 5.42
C VAL A 187 -15.31 0.15 6.62
N TYR A 188 -16.57 -0.25 6.50
CA TYR A 188 -17.33 -0.99 7.51
C TYR A 188 -17.50 -2.45 7.10
N SER A 189 -17.42 -3.34 8.07
CA SER A 189 -17.94 -4.69 7.93
C SER A 189 -19.45 -4.66 8.15
N LYS A 190 -20.22 -5.42 7.36
CA LYS A 190 -21.68 -5.55 7.56
C LYS A 190 -22.08 -6.04 8.96
N VAL A 191 -21.16 -6.67 9.67
CA VAL A 191 -21.41 -7.34 10.97
C VAL A 191 -20.96 -6.49 12.16
N LYS A 192 -20.13 -5.45 11.95
CA LYS A 192 -19.53 -4.65 13.04
C LYS A 192 -19.91 -3.18 12.92
N PRO A 193 -20.31 -2.51 14.06
CA PRO A 193 -20.73 -1.12 14.03
C PRO A 193 -19.58 -0.13 13.80
N ASN A 194 -18.35 -0.51 14.12
CA ASN A 194 -17.20 0.36 13.98
C ASN A 194 -16.44 0.10 12.66
N PRO A 195 -15.90 1.14 12.01
CA PRO A 195 -15.14 0.96 10.80
C PRO A 195 -13.87 0.14 11.08
N LYS A 196 -13.55 -0.75 10.15
CA LYS A 196 -12.34 -1.59 10.21
C LYS A 196 -11.11 -0.83 9.72
N SER A 197 -11.24 -0.21 8.56
CA SER A 197 -10.18 0.53 7.87
C SER A 197 -10.70 1.85 7.30
N VAL A 198 -9.80 2.69 6.85
CA VAL A 198 -10.10 3.96 6.21
C VAL A 198 -9.17 4.15 5.03
N LEU A 199 -9.74 4.49 3.90
CA LEU A 199 -9.03 4.93 2.71
C LEU A 199 -8.73 6.42 2.85
N VAL A 200 -7.50 6.79 2.56
CA VAL A 200 -6.96 8.14 2.78
C VAL A 200 -6.35 8.63 1.49
N LYS A 201 -6.73 9.85 1.08
CA LYS A 201 -6.00 10.62 0.09
C LYS A 201 -5.39 11.83 0.78
N ALA A 202 -4.10 12.07 0.56
CA ALA A 202 -3.36 13.17 1.16
C ALA A 202 -2.44 13.83 0.13
N SER A 203 -2.09 15.11 0.35
CA SER A 203 -1.17 15.87 -0.48
C SER A 203 -0.56 17.03 0.30
N PHE A 204 0.26 17.85 -0.35
CA PHE A 204 0.73 19.12 0.23
C PHE A 204 -0.35 20.22 0.30
N ASN A 205 -1.50 20.04 -0.37
CA ASN A 205 -2.58 21.03 -0.35
C ASN A 205 -3.43 20.91 0.92
N ASN A 206 -3.59 22.04 1.64
CA ASN A 206 -4.44 22.14 2.83
C ASN A 206 -5.79 22.80 2.51
N ASN A 207 -6.51 22.26 1.52
CA ASN A 207 -7.79 22.83 1.05
C ASN A 207 -9.03 22.27 1.78
N GLY A 208 -8.81 21.67 2.95
CA GLY A 208 -9.86 21.01 3.72
C GLY A 208 -10.00 19.53 3.38
N LYS A 209 -10.81 18.84 4.20
CA LYS A 209 -11.00 17.39 4.17
C LYS A 209 -12.41 17.07 3.67
N ILE A 210 -12.50 16.23 2.63
CA ILE A 210 -13.76 15.72 2.10
C ILE A 210 -13.99 14.32 2.69
N MET A 211 -15.18 14.11 3.27
CA MET A 211 -15.64 12.79 3.69
C MET A 211 -16.41 12.15 2.54
N GLN A 212 -15.90 11.02 2.06
CA GLN A 212 -16.61 10.20 1.07
C GLN A 212 -17.66 9.31 1.75
N ASP A 213 -18.63 8.87 0.98
CA ASP A 213 -19.62 7.90 1.46
C ASP A 213 -18.96 6.63 1.99
N ASN A 214 -19.49 6.10 3.10
CA ASN A 214 -18.95 4.91 3.73
C ASN A 214 -19.02 3.69 2.80
N LYS A 215 -17.98 2.89 2.76
CA LYS A 215 -17.95 1.61 2.05
C LYS A 215 -18.32 0.46 2.99
N TYR A 216 -19.22 -0.41 2.57
CA TYR A 216 -19.66 -1.59 3.33
C TYR A 216 -19.23 -2.87 2.60
N ILE A 217 -18.59 -3.81 3.33
CA ILE A 217 -18.04 -5.07 2.82
C ILE A 217 -18.53 -6.30 3.58
#